data_437571a213d35fc310d866d80a07a925
#
_entry.id   437571a213d35fc310d866d80a07a925
#
_cell.length_a   1.000
_cell.length_b   1.000
_cell.length_c   1.000
_cell.angle_alpha   90.00
_cell.angle_beta   90.00
_cell.angle_gamma   90.00
#
_symmetry.space_group_name_H-M   'P 1'
#
loop_
_entity.id
_entity.type
_entity.pdbx_description
1 polymer ?
#
loop_
_entity_poly.entity_id
_entity_poly.type
_entity_poly.pdbx_seq_one_letter_code
_entity_poly.pdbx_strand_id
1 'polypeptide(L)'
;MAIFVFTVYVLFVQIYFIQALKPNVLFVIVDDLRPALGCYGDKNAFTPYIDSFSLKSIKFNNAFVQQALCAPSRNSLLTGRRPDTLHLYDFYSYWRHVAGNFTTLPQYFKENGYHTVSIGKVFHPGISSNWSDDQPYSWSEPPYHPPSENFKEAAVCRGPKGKLMRNLVCPVNVEFQPGETLPDLESLDAAVDFLERVPRTDKKPFFLTVGFHKPHVPLKFPKFYLDFHPLKSVRLPSNRWQPPSLPLVAWNPWTDVRKRDDIAALNISFPFGRIPDNTVQLIRQGYYAAVTYIDYLFGQLVGKLMELKLLDETIVVLTGDHGWSLGEHGEWSKYSNFDVAVRVPLLVYVPHMTEVPLASDALVELVDIFPSLVDLTNVSMAPPLCPTDSKNIRLCTEGISFVPLIRQAMTSPFGKSTFNWKTGVFSQYPRPGLFPTQKPNSDKPRLNQIRVMGYSLRTLRHRYTEWARQQTHT
;
A
#
# COMPACT_ATOMS: atom_id res chain seq x y z
N MET A 1 69.96 -49.06 8.41
CA MET A 1 69.10 -48.35 9.40
C MET A 1 68.64 -47.06 8.71
N ALA A 2 67.47 -47.10 8.06
CA ALA A 2 66.92 -45.96 7.33
C ALA A 2 65.79 -45.31 8.15
N ILE A 3 65.95 -44.05 8.48
CA ILE A 3 65.01 -43.27 9.25
C ILE A 3 64.02 -42.66 8.22
N PHE A 4 62.77 -43.11 8.28
CA PHE A 4 61.66 -42.47 7.52
C PHE A 4 61.16 -41.23 8.31
N VAL A 5 61.35 -40.07 7.70
CA VAL A 5 60.74 -38.81 8.19
C VAL A 5 59.32 -38.68 7.55
N PHE A 6 58.25 -38.83 8.34
CA PHE A 6 56.88 -38.54 7.91
C PHE A 6 56.64 -37.06 8.08
N THR A 7 56.55 -36.33 6.95
CA THR A 7 56.14 -34.94 6.91
C THR A 7 54.61 -34.90 6.85
N VAL A 8 53.98 -34.54 7.95
CA VAL A 8 52.51 -34.32 8.00
C VAL A 8 52.20 -32.94 7.42
N TYR A 9 51.65 -32.90 6.21
CA TYR A 9 51.05 -31.67 5.66
C TYR A 9 49.72 -31.43 6.31
N VAL A 10 49.64 -30.45 7.21
CA VAL A 10 48.38 -29.94 7.73
C VAL A 10 47.78 -28.99 6.71
N LEU A 11 46.85 -29.45 5.92
CA LEU A 11 46.01 -28.60 5.04
C LEU A 11 45.09 -27.74 5.92
N PHE A 12 45.45 -26.47 6.13
CA PHE A 12 44.52 -25.46 6.62
C PHE A 12 43.49 -25.17 5.53
N VAL A 13 42.34 -25.83 5.57
CA VAL A 13 41.18 -25.40 4.82
C VAL A 13 40.66 -24.12 5.48
N GLN A 14 41.00 -22.96 4.94
CA GLN A 14 40.35 -21.71 5.29
C GLN A 14 38.91 -21.79 4.74
N ILE A 15 37.98 -22.16 5.61
CA ILE A 15 36.57 -21.99 5.36
C ILE A 15 36.30 -20.50 5.42
N TYR A 16 36.36 -19.83 4.26
CA TYR A 16 35.78 -18.50 4.14
C TYR A 16 34.26 -18.70 4.33
N PHE A 17 33.75 -18.35 5.49
CA PHE A 17 32.34 -18.05 5.66
C PHE A 17 32.07 -16.86 4.75
N ILE A 18 31.59 -17.14 3.54
CA ILE A 18 30.95 -16.12 2.70
C ILE A 18 29.70 -15.78 3.51
N GLN A 19 29.79 -14.72 4.30
CA GLN A 19 28.62 -14.15 4.95
C GLN A 19 27.71 -13.71 3.80
N ALA A 20 26.62 -14.43 3.57
CA ALA A 20 25.66 -14.10 2.52
C ALA A 20 25.30 -12.63 2.69
N LEU A 21 25.54 -11.82 1.67
CA LEU A 21 25.20 -10.41 1.68
C LEU A 21 23.71 -10.30 1.95
N LYS A 22 23.32 -9.51 2.95
CA LYS A 22 21.92 -9.24 3.22
C LYS A 22 21.33 -8.49 2.02
N PRO A 23 20.22 -8.95 1.44
CA PRO A 23 19.65 -8.27 0.27
C PRO A 23 19.14 -6.87 0.63
N ASN A 24 19.22 -5.95 -0.31
CA ASN A 24 18.52 -4.68 -0.22
C ASN A 24 17.02 -4.90 -0.27
N VAL A 25 16.26 -3.90 0.17
CA VAL A 25 14.79 -3.89 0.05
C VAL A 25 14.35 -2.61 -0.64
N LEU A 26 13.59 -2.73 -1.72
CA LEU A 26 12.76 -1.66 -2.29
C LEU A 26 11.29 -1.97 -1.96
N PHE A 27 10.67 -1.11 -1.17
CA PHE A 27 9.28 -1.25 -0.78
C PHE A 27 8.45 -0.11 -1.39
N VAL A 28 7.59 -0.43 -2.36
CA VAL A 28 6.74 0.54 -3.07
C VAL A 28 5.31 0.44 -2.55
N ILE A 29 4.78 1.56 -2.03
CA ILE A 29 3.42 1.68 -1.52
C ILE A 29 2.67 2.70 -2.37
N VAL A 30 1.59 2.28 -3.00
CA VAL A 30 0.78 3.11 -3.90
C VAL A 30 -0.55 3.48 -3.23
N ASP A 31 -0.86 4.78 -3.16
CA ASP A 31 -2.03 5.29 -2.44
C ASP A 31 -3.33 5.07 -3.24
N ASP A 32 -4.37 4.55 -2.59
CA ASP A 32 -5.69 4.24 -3.21
C ASP A 32 -5.63 3.16 -4.33
N LEU A 33 -4.60 2.32 -4.40
CA LEU A 33 -4.47 1.32 -5.45
C LEU A 33 -5.20 0.01 -5.12
N ARG A 34 -6.37 -0.19 -5.71
CA ARG A 34 -7.02 -1.51 -5.77
C ARG A 34 -6.31 -2.43 -6.79
N PRO A 35 -6.66 -3.76 -6.89
CA PRO A 35 -6.09 -4.64 -7.92
C PRO A 35 -6.53 -4.28 -9.35
N ALA A 36 -6.41 -3.00 -9.74
CA ALA A 36 -6.75 -2.45 -11.04
C ALA A 36 -5.55 -2.54 -12.00
N LEU A 37 -5.01 -3.75 -12.15
CA LEU A 37 -3.81 -4.08 -12.91
C LEU A 37 -4.11 -5.23 -13.89
N GLY A 38 -3.43 -5.26 -15.03
CA GLY A 38 -3.59 -6.30 -16.04
C GLY A 38 -3.28 -7.69 -15.49
N CYS A 39 -2.20 -7.84 -14.71
CA CYS A 39 -1.81 -9.10 -14.07
C CYS A 39 -2.83 -9.62 -13.04
N TYR A 40 -3.76 -8.77 -12.56
CA TYR A 40 -4.93 -9.18 -11.75
C TYR A 40 -6.21 -9.38 -12.57
N GLY A 41 -6.12 -9.30 -13.89
CA GLY A 41 -7.23 -9.57 -14.81
C GLY A 41 -8.20 -8.40 -15.00
N ASP A 42 -7.86 -7.18 -14.60
CA ASP A 42 -8.71 -6.01 -14.83
C ASP A 42 -8.60 -5.55 -16.29
N LYS A 43 -9.70 -5.68 -17.02
CA LYS A 43 -9.77 -5.38 -18.46
C LYS A 43 -9.77 -3.87 -18.79
N ASN A 44 -9.91 -2.99 -17.79
CA ASN A 44 -9.77 -1.55 -17.98
C ASN A 44 -8.34 -1.08 -17.75
N ALA A 45 -7.49 -1.91 -17.11
CA ALA A 45 -6.12 -1.56 -16.80
C ALA A 45 -5.21 -1.64 -18.04
N PHE A 46 -4.25 -0.73 -18.10
CA PHE A 46 -3.11 -0.77 -19.00
C PHE A 46 -1.85 -0.55 -18.17
N THR A 47 -1.20 -1.65 -17.73
CA THR A 47 -0.11 -1.63 -16.76
C THR A 47 1.05 -2.54 -17.18
N PRO A 48 1.65 -2.27 -18.38
CA PRO A 48 2.63 -3.18 -18.98
C PRO A 48 3.88 -3.40 -18.13
N TYR A 49 4.34 -2.41 -17.36
CA TYR A 49 5.55 -2.54 -16.54
C TYR A 49 5.30 -3.41 -15.30
N ILE A 50 4.22 -3.15 -14.56
CA ILE A 50 3.82 -3.98 -13.40
C ILE A 50 3.44 -5.39 -13.85
N ASP A 51 2.75 -5.52 -14.99
CA ASP A 51 2.38 -6.83 -15.54
C ASP A 51 3.61 -7.65 -15.91
N SER A 52 4.60 -7.04 -16.58
CA SER A 52 5.89 -7.67 -16.86
C SER A 52 6.67 -8.02 -15.58
N PHE A 53 6.70 -7.12 -14.61
CA PHE A 53 7.34 -7.37 -13.31
C PHE A 53 6.68 -8.52 -12.55
N SER A 54 5.36 -8.69 -12.68
CA SER A 54 4.62 -9.79 -12.06
C SER A 54 5.07 -11.17 -12.54
N LEU A 55 5.65 -11.27 -13.75
CA LEU A 55 6.17 -12.52 -14.30
C LEU A 55 7.46 -13.01 -13.60
N LYS A 56 8.12 -12.12 -12.86
CA LYS A 56 9.30 -12.41 -12.03
C LYS A 56 9.02 -12.28 -10.54
N SER A 57 7.74 -12.31 -10.14
CA SER A 57 7.32 -12.09 -8.76
C SER A 57 6.33 -13.15 -8.34
N ILE A 58 6.20 -13.36 -7.03
CA ILE A 58 4.98 -14.00 -6.55
C ILE A 58 3.87 -12.95 -6.44
N LYS A 59 2.72 -13.29 -7.03
CA LYS A 59 1.49 -12.50 -6.97
C LYS A 59 0.53 -13.10 -5.95
N PHE A 60 0.16 -12.34 -4.94
CA PHE A 60 -0.90 -12.73 -4.00
C PHE A 60 -2.25 -12.23 -4.51
N ASN A 61 -3.13 -13.17 -4.90
CA ASN A 61 -4.45 -12.81 -5.43
C ASN A 61 -5.40 -12.27 -4.37
N ASN A 62 -5.18 -12.55 -3.09
CA ASN A 62 -6.05 -12.23 -1.97
C ASN A 62 -5.28 -11.54 -0.83
N ALA A 63 -4.76 -10.33 -1.09
CA ALA A 63 -4.13 -9.49 -0.08
C ALA A 63 -5.11 -8.41 0.42
N PHE A 64 -5.21 -8.25 1.75
CA PHE A 64 -6.18 -7.37 2.39
C PHE A 64 -5.55 -6.44 3.42
N VAL A 65 -6.12 -5.24 3.53
CA VAL A 65 -5.72 -4.24 4.50
C VAL A 65 -6.61 -4.30 5.75
N GLN A 66 -6.09 -3.78 6.86
CA GLN A 66 -6.79 -3.79 8.13
C GLN A 66 -7.88 -2.73 8.22
N GLN A 67 -7.72 -1.61 7.50
CA GLN A 67 -8.72 -0.55 7.39
C GLN A 67 -8.54 0.21 6.08
N ALA A 68 -9.62 0.50 5.36
CA ALA A 68 -9.59 1.27 4.12
C ALA A 68 -9.48 2.77 4.39
N LEU A 69 -8.35 3.18 4.98
CA LEU A 69 -7.97 4.57 5.28
C LEU A 69 -6.45 4.67 5.40
N CYS A 70 -5.85 5.67 4.76
CA CYS A 70 -4.39 5.75 4.59
C CYS A 70 -3.60 5.64 5.91
N ALA A 71 -3.89 6.46 6.93
CA ALA A 71 -3.11 6.46 8.17
C ALA A 71 -3.24 5.14 8.95
N PRO A 72 -4.43 4.60 9.23
CA PRO A 72 -4.57 3.30 9.90
C PRO A 72 -3.93 2.15 9.12
N SER A 73 -4.15 2.08 7.81
CA SER A 73 -3.58 1.02 6.97
C SER A 73 -2.05 1.06 6.93
N ARG A 74 -1.46 2.24 6.66
CA ARG A 74 -0.01 2.42 6.57
C ARG A 74 0.67 2.17 7.91
N ASN A 75 0.10 2.64 9.02
CA ASN A 75 0.65 2.36 10.33
C ASN A 75 0.50 0.89 10.74
N SER A 76 -0.60 0.21 10.38
CA SER A 76 -0.75 -1.23 10.57
C SER A 76 0.30 -2.02 9.80
N LEU A 77 0.48 -1.71 8.52
CA LEU A 77 1.50 -2.30 7.65
C LEU A 77 2.91 -2.12 8.22
N LEU A 78 3.25 -0.89 8.64
CA LEU A 78 4.61 -0.54 9.07
C LEU A 78 4.92 -0.98 10.52
N THR A 79 3.91 -1.30 11.33
CA THR A 79 4.11 -1.80 12.70
C THR A 79 3.85 -3.30 12.85
N GLY A 80 3.22 -3.93 11.84
CA GLY A 80 2.72 -5.30 11.95
C GLY A 80 1.59 -5.45 12.97
N ARG A 81 0.87 -4.35 13.32
CA ARG A 81 -0.19 -4.32 14.32
C ARG A 81 -1.49 -3.79 13.75
N ARG A 82 -2.62 -4.26 14.28
CA ARG A 82 -3.96 -3.86 13.84
C ARG A 82 -4.35 -2.49 14.37
N PRO A 83 -5.32 -1.80 13.75
CA PRO A 83 -5.79 -0.49 14.20
C PRO A 83 -6.24 -0.47 15.66
N ASP A 84 -6.84 -1.55 16.18
CA ASP A 84 -7.27 -1.65 17.57
C ASP A 84 -6.09 -1.64 18.54
N THR A 85 -4.99 -2.32 18.21
CA THR A 85 -3.75 -2.28 19.00
C THR A 85 -3.07 -0.91 18.92
N LEU A 86 -3.17 -0.24 17.77
CA LEU A 86 -2.59 1.08 17.54
C LEU A 86 -3.45 2.23 18.07
N HIS A 87 -4.72 1.98 18.44
CA HIS A 87 -5.72 3.01 18.72
C HIS A 87 -5.78 4.11 17.63
N LEU A 88 -5.54 3.70 16.38
CA LEU A 88 -5.47 4.59 15.23
C LEU A 88 -6.51 4.20 14.18
N TYR A 89 -7.58 4.98 14.09
CA TYR A 89 -8.70 4.76 13.17
C TYR A 89 -8.95 5.95 12.24
N ASP A 90 -8.21 7.03 12.44
CA ASP A 90 -8.38 8.34 11.79
C ASP A 90 -7.03 8.91 11.30
N PHE A 91 -6.96 10.23 11.12
CA PHE A 91 -5.73 10.96 10.79
C PHE A 91 -5.17 11.79 11.94
N TYR A 92 -5.78 11.71 13.13
CA TYR A 92 -5.62 12.70 14.21
C TYR A 92 -5.00 12.12 15.47
N SER A 93 -4.59 10.85 15.43
CA SER A 93 -3.95 10.16 16.55
C SER A 93 -2.58 9.63 16.11
N TYR A 94 -1.55 9.82 16.93
CA TYR A 94 -0.25 9.19 16.73
C TYR A 94 -0.09 8.05 17.72
N TRP A 95 0.02 6.84 17.22
CA TRP A 95 -0.01 5.61 18.01
C TRP A 95 1.07 5.53 19.09
N ARG A 96 2.26 6.12 18.88
CA ARG A 96 3.29 6.17 19.93
C ARG A 96 2.84 6.94 21.18
N HIS A 97 1.93 7.90 21.01
CA HIS A 97 1.38 8.67 22.13
C HIS A 97 0.14 8.03 22.75
N VAL A 98 -0.69 7.36 21.96
CA VAL A 98 -2.02 6.90 22.41
C VAL A 98 -2.09 5.40 22.70
N ALA A 99 -1.15 4.60 22.17
CA ALA A 99 -1.19 3.14 22.30
C ALA A 99 0.08 2.53 22.92
N GLY A 100 1.25 2.87 22.40
CA GLY A 100 2.51 2.34 22.91
C GLY A 100 3.70 2.56 21.98
N ASN A 101 4.90 2.37 22.49
CA ASN A 101 6.14 2.60 21.74
C ASN A 101 6.55 1.35 20.95
N PHE A 102 5.81 1.04 19.89
CA PHE A 102 6.05 -0.16 19.08
C PHE A 102 7.17 0.06 18.07
N THR A 103 7.96 -1.00 17.80
CA THR A 103 8.98 -0.99 16.75
C THR A 103 8.34 -1.10 15.37
N THR A 104 8.68 -0.18 14.47
CA THR A 104 8.22 -0.24 13.07
C THR A 104 9.11 -1.15 12.22
N LEU A 105 8.60 -1.61 11.09
CA LEU A 105 9.35 -2.37 10.09
C LEU A 105 10.65 -1.63 9.69
N PRO A 106 10.64 -0.36 9.22
CA PRO A 106 11.90 0.32 8.90
C PRO A 106 12.78 0.56 10.14
N GLN A 107 12.21 0.82 11.33
CA GLN A 107 12.99 0.91 12.57
C GLN A 107 13.73 -0.40 12.86
N TYR A 108 13.06 -1.54 12.71
CA TYR A 108 13.68 -2.85 12.93
C TYR A 108 14.87 -3.07 11.99
N PHE A 109 14.71 -2.73 10.70
CA PHE A 109 15.81 -2.82 9.73
C PHE A 109 16.96 -1.86 10.07
N LYS A 110 16.65 -0.61 10.43
CA LYS A 110 17.64 0.39 10.87
C LYS A 110 18.46 -0.11 12.07
N GLU A 111 17.77 -0.61 13.10
CA GLU A 111 18.42 -1.14 14.32
C GLU A 111 19.28 -2.40 14.04
N ASN A 112 19.03 -3.09 12.91
CA ASN A 112 19.79 -4.26 12.47
C ASN A 112 20.74 -4.01 11.29
N GLY A 113 21.16 -2.75 11.10
CA GLY A 113 22.28 -2.38 10.25
C GLY A 113 21.92 -1.96 8.83
N TYR A 114 20.65 -1.82 8.48
CA TYR A 114 20.24 -1.26 7.18
C TYR A 114 20.30 0.27 7.19
N HIS A 115 20.52 0.85 6.02
CA HIS A 115 20.28 2.26 5.78
C HIS A 115 18.83 2.44 5.32
N THR A 116 17.98 3.08 6.14
CA THR A 116 16.54 3.16 5.91
C THR A 116 16.14 4.54 5.39
N VAL A 117 15.39 4.58 4.29
CA VAL A 117 15.02 5.80 3.57
C VAL A 117 13.53 5.82 3.25
N SER A 118 12.90 6.98 3.41
CA SER A 118 11.50 7.26 3.08
C SER A 118 11.40 8.35 2.02
N ILE A 119 10.69 8.05 0.92
CA ILE A 119 10.47 9.00 -0.17
C ILE A 119 8.97 9.02 -0.51
N GLY A 120 8.39 10.20 -0.57
CA GLY A 120 6.97 10.40 -0.87
C GLY A 120 6.07 10.02 0.31
N LYS A 121 4.89 9.45 0.02
CA LYS A 121 3.88 9.13 1.03
C LYS A 121 4.06 7.71 1.57
N VAL A 122 4.89 7.53 2.61
CA VAL A 122 5.13 6.24 3.29
C VAL A 122 4.27 6.11 4.53
N PHE A 123 4.56 6.86 5.61
CA PHE A 123 3.55 7.17 6.61
C PHE A 123 2.52 8.16 6.04
N HIS A 124 1.43 8.39 6.76
CA HIS A 124 0.54 9.48 6.40
C HIS A 124 1.08 10.77 7.01
N PRO A 125 1.47 11.78 6.20
CA PRO A 125 2.02 13.02 6.72
C PRO A 125 1.01 13.76 7.58
N GLY A 126 1.47 14.34 8.69
CA GLY A 126 0.64 15.07 9.63
C GLY A 126 0.61 14.47 11.03
N ILE A 127 -0.49 14.66 11.76
CA ILE A 127 -0.62 14.28 13.18
C ILE A 127 -0.39 12.76 13.37
N SER A 128 -0.89 11.92 12.47
CA SER A 128 -0.81 10.47 12.60
C SER A 128 0.61 9.88 12.49
N SER A 129 1.58 10.71 12.14
CA SER A 129 3.02 10.39 12.15
C SER A 129 3.84 11.46 12.88
N ASN A 130 3.20 12.22 13.78
CA ASN A 130 3.82 13.28 14.57
C ASN A 130 4.52 14.38 13.73
N TRP A 131 4.05 14.64 12.51
CA TRP A 131 4.64 15.58 11.55
C TRP A 131 6.08 15.28 11.14
N SER A 132 6.61 14.11 11.52
CA SER A 132 8.00 13.69 11.32
C SER A 132 8.16 12.38 10.56
N ASP A 133 7.05 11.78 10.11
CA ASP A 133 7.03 10.41 9.54
C ASP A 133 7.76 9.40 10.41
N ASP A 134 7.52 9.49 11.74
CA ASP A 134 8.12 8.62 12.75
C ASP A 134 9.65 8.80 12.93
N GLN A 135 10.22 9.98 12.58
CA GLN A 135 11.58 10.30 13.01
C GLN A 135 11.64 10.54 14.53
N PRO A 136 12.78 10.22 15.17
CA PRO A 136 14.03 9.67 14.62
C PRO A 136 14.09 8.13 14.56
N TYR A 137 12.95 7.46 14.79
CA TYR A 137 12.94 6.01 14.98
C TYR A 137 13.14 5.24 13.68
N SER A 138 12.25 5.47 12.70
CA SER A 138 12.15 4.63 11.51
C SER A 138 13.24 4.86 10.46
N TRP A 139 13.77 6.06 10.34
CA TRP A 139 14.58 6.47 9.19
C TRP A 139 16.01 6.85 9.55
N SER A 140 16.97 6.54 8.66
CA SER A 140 18.38 6.88 8.80
C SER A 140 18.68 8.32 8.38
N GLU A 141 17.87 8.87 7.48
CA GLU A 141 17.93 10.26 7.02
C GLU A 141 16.51 10.89 7.02
N PRO A 142 16.38 12.22 6.92
CA PRO A 142 15.08 12.87 6.91
C PRO A 142 14.20 12.35 5.77
N PRO A 143 12.91 12.01 6.02
CA PRO A 143 11.97 11.63 4.98
C PRO A 143 11.84 12.71 3.91
N TYR A 144 11.89 12.32 2.65
CA TYR A 144 11.67 13.23 1.53
C TYR A 144 10.17 13.35 1.20
N HIS A 145 9.67 14.57 1.20
CA HIS A 145 8.33 14.90 0.72
C HIS A 145 8.42 15.79 -0.51
N PRO A 146 7.73 15.43 -1.61
CA PRO A 146 7.76 16.23 -2.84
C PRO A 146 7.15 17.62 -2.60
N PRO A 147 7.88 18.73 -2.85
CA PRO A 147 7.41 20.08 -2.65
C PRO A 147 6.10 20.42 -3.36
N SER A 148 5.87 19.83 -4.54
CA SER A 148 4.65 20.05 -5.33
C SER A 148 3.38 19.47 -4.69
N GLU A 149 3.47 18.61 -3.66
CA GLU A 149 2.29 18.15 -2.90
C GLU A 149 1.60 19.31 -2.18
N ASN A 150 2.31 20.42 -1.87
CA ASN A 150 1.70 21.64 -1.35
C ASN A 150 0.64 22.24 -2.29
N PHE A 151 0.68 21.91 -3.58
CA PHE A 151 -0.26 22.35 -4.60
C PHE A 151 -1.35 21.29 -4.91
N LYS A 152 -1.50 20.27 -4.10
CA LYS A 152 -2.49 19.20 -4.28
C LYS A 152 -3.90 19.77 -4.52
N GLU A 153 -4.33 20.72 -3.71
CA GLU A 153 -5.67 21.33 -3.78
C GLU A 153 -5.71 22.61 -4.62
N ALA A 154 -4.67 22.90 -5.40
CA ALA A 154 -4.68 24.05 -6.30
C ALA A 154 -5.75 23.88 -7.41
N ALA A 155 -6.45 24.95 -7.72
CA ALA A 155 -7.44 25.00 -8.80
C ALA A 155 -6.73 25.04 -10.17
N VAL A 156 -6.35 23.89 -10.70
CA VAL A 156 -5.60 23.76 -11.96
C VAL A 156 -6.35 22.93 -13.02
N CYS A 157 -7.45 22.29 -12.64
CA CYS A 157 -8.23 21.45 -13.53
C CYS A 157 -9.10 22.29 -14.45
N ARG A 158 -9.08 22.02 -15.76
CA ARG A 158 -9.91 22.77 -16.71
C ARG A 158 -11.39 22.42 -16.54
N GLY A 159 -12.18 23.43 -16.24
CA GLY A 159 -13.64 23.37 -16.21
C GLY A 159 -14.30 24.06 -17.41
N PRO A 160 -15.64 24.21 -17.38
CA PRO A 160 -16.39 24.91 -18.42
C PRO A 160 -15.88 26.32 -18.65
N LYS A 161 -15.86 26.76 -19.90
CA LYS A 161 -15.40 28.09 -20.35
C LYS A 161 -13.96 28.44 -19.90
N GLY A 162 -13.11 27.42 -19.70
CA GLY A 162 -11.70 27.61 -19.32
C GLY A 162 -11.47 28.01 -17.85
N LYS A 163 -12.50 28.02 -17.01
CA LYS A 163 -12.36 28.25 -15.56
C LYS A 163 -11.50 27.15 -14.94
N LEU A 164 -10.55 27.53 -14.09
CA LEU A 164 -9.77 26.56 -13.31
C LEU A 164 -10.55 26.13 -12.06
N MET A 165 -10.57 24.84 -11.80
CA MET A 165 -11.41 24.18 -10.79
C MET A 165 -10.62 23.15 -10.00
N ARG A 166 -11.21 22.67 -8.89
CA ARG A 166 -10.72 21.56 -8.04
C ARG A 166 -11.48 20.29 -8.30
N ASN A 167 -11.38 19.79 -9.53
CA ASN A 167 -12.13 18.61 -9.98
C ASN A 167 -11.61 17.32 -9.33
N LEU A 168 -12.46 16.32 -9.27
CA LEU A 168 -12.07 14.94 -8.97
C LEU A 168 -11.16 14.41 -10.08
N VAL A 169 -11.58 14.55 -11.36
CA VAL A 169 -10.80 14.16 -12.53
C VAL A 169 -10.06 15.37 -13.08
N CYS A 170 -8.73 15.31 -13.05
CA CYS A 170 -7.87 16.46 -13.31
C CYS A 170 -6.64 16.11 -14.16
N PRO A 171 -6.84 15.72 -15.43
CA PRO A 171 -5.72 15.52 -16.34
C PRO A 171 -5.05 16.87 -16.65
N VAL A 172 -3.72 16.94 -16.52
CA VAL A 172 -2.96 18.20 -16.63
C VAL A 172 -1.80 18.10 -17.59
N ASN A 173 -1.40 19.26 -18.14
CA ASN A 173 -0.09 19.42 -18.74
C ASN A 173 0.90 19.77 -17.60
N VAL A 174 1.97 19.01 -17.46
CA VAL A 174 2.90 19.10 -16.33
C VAL A 174 3.59 20.45 -16.29
N GLU A 175 4.02 20.96 -17.45
CA GLU A 175 4.71 22.23 -17.61
C GLU A 175 3.89 23.46 -17.19
N PHE A 176 2.56 23.30 -17.02
CA PHE A 176 1.68 24.38 -16.55
C PHE A 176 1.22 24.19 -15.10
N GLN A 177 1.81 23.21 -14.41
CA GLN A 177 1.53 23.03 -12.99
C GLN A 177 2.40 23.95 -12.13
N PRO A 178 1.95 24.31 -10.91
CA PRO A 178 2.82 24.98 -9.96
C PRO A 178 4.09 24.15 -9.72
N GLY A 179 5.27 24.74 -9.96
CA GLY A 179 6.55 24.03 -9.89
C GLY A 179 6.91 23.21 -11.12
N GLU A 180 6.11 23.27 -12.19
CA GLU A 180 6.34 22.56 -13.48
C GLU A 180 6.56 21.07 -13.34
N THR A 181 5.96 20.46 -12.30
CA THR A 181 6.13 19.05 -11.94
C THR A 181 4.87 18.49 -11.24
N LEU A 182 4.96 17.21 -10.85
CA LEU A 182 3.95 16.51 -10.04
C LEU A 182 4.63 15.74 -8.91
N PRO A 183 3.94 15.51 -7.77
CA PRO A 183 4.54 14.85 -6.60
C PRO A 183 5.18 13.50 -6.88
N ASP A 184 4.57 12.70 -7.76
CA ASP A 184 5.08 11.36 -8.06
C ASP A 184 6.29 11.38 -8.99
N LEU A 185 6.46 12.41 -9.83
CA LEU A 185 7.70 12.65 -10.60
C LEU A 185 8.84 13.00 -9.66
N GLU A 186 8.62 13.96 -8.75
CA GLU A 186 9.63 14.35 -7.75
C GLU A 186 10.01 13.18 -6.83
N SER A 187 9.04 12.32 -6.47
CA SER A 187 9.31 11.11 -5.68
C SER A 187 10.14 10.10 -6.45
N LEU A 188 9.88 9.92 -7.76
CA LEU A 188 10.71 9.08 -8.62
C LEU A 188 12.14 9.62 -8.73
N ASP A 189 12.29 10.91 -9.02
CA ASP A 189 13.60 11.55 -9.16
C ASP A 189 14.42 11.39 -7.87
N ALA A 190 13.83 11.66 -6.71
CA ALA A 190 14.48 11.47 -5.42
C ALA A 190 14.90 10.01 -5.16
N ALA A 191 14.07 9.04 -5.59
CA ALA A 191 14.39 7.63 -5.45
C ALA A 191 15.53 7.20 -6.38
N VAL A 192 15.55 7.71 -7.61
CA VAL A 192 16.65 7.49 -8.58
C VAL A 192 17.94 8.10 -8.05
N ASP A 193 17.92 9.35 -7.60
CA ASP A 193 19.06 10.04 -6.99
C ASP A 193 19.63 9.27 -5.79
N PHE A 194 18.75 8.70 -4.95
CA PHE A 194 19.20 7.84 -3.86
C PHE A 194 19.93 6.60 -4.38
N LEU A 195 19.34 5.88 -5.33
CA LEU A 195 19.92 4.66 -5.89
C LEU A 195 21.28 4.91 -6.58
N GLU A 196 21.44 6.06 -7.24
CA GLU A 196 22.71 6.46 -7.88
C GLU A 196 23.79 6.80 -6.85
N ARG A 197 23.41 7.33 -5.68
CA ARG A 197 24.33 7.68 -4.59
C ARG A 197 24.71 6.52 -3.69
N VAL A 198 24.02 5.36 -3.76
CA VAL A 198 24.37 4.20 -2.93
C VAL A 198 25.81 3.77 -3.18
N PRO A 199 26.69 3.77 -2.14
CA PRO A 199 28.08 3.39 -2.32
C PRO A 199 28.22 1.92 -2.73
N ARG A 200 28.95 1.66 -3.82
CA ARG A 200 29.22 0.30 -4.32
C ARG A 200 30.25 -0.44 -3.45
N THR A 201 31.05 0.31 -2.72
CA THR A 201 32.12 -0.20 -1.86
C THR A 201 31.68 -0.42 -0.43
N ASP A 202 30.67 0.28 0.05
CA ASP A 202 30.08 0.08 1.37
C ASP A 202 28.99 -0.99 1.28
N LYS A 203 29.25 -2.15 1.92
CA LYS A 203 28.35 -3.32 1.90
C LYS A 203 27.10 -3.15 2.79
N LYS A 204 26.80 -1.94 3.24
CA LYS A 204 25.63 -1.68 4.06
C LYS A 204 24.35 -1.77 3.20
N PRO A 205 23.42 -2.73 3.47
CA PRO A 205 22.22 -2.84 2.68
C PRO A 205 21.27 -1.67 2.95
N PHE A 206 20.47 -1.30 1.96
CA PHE A 206 19.43 -0.30 2.12
C PHE A 206 18.03 -0.89 2.26
N PHE A 207 17.17 -0.16 2.96
CA PHE A 207 15.73 -0.35 2.99
C PHE A 207 15.07 0.94 2.47
N LEU A 208 14.84 0.99 1.16
CA LEU A 208 14.22 2.13 0.49
C LEU A 208 12.71 1.92 0.42
N THR A 209 11.94 2.85 0.97
CA THR A 209 10.48 2.88 0.81
C THR A 209 10.09 4.05 -0.05
N VAL A 210 9.35 3.77 -1.13
CA VAL A 210 8.82 4.79 -2.05
C VAL A 210 7.30 4.76 -2.00
N GLY A 211 6.70 5.87 -1.59
CA GLY A 211 5.25 6.05 -1.51
C GLY A 211 4.72 6.94 -2.62
N PHE A 212 4.10 6.36 -3.65
CA PHE A 212 3.43 7.13 -4.70
C PHE A 212 2.04 7.59 -4.26
N HIS A 213 1.67 8.81 -4.69
CA HIS A 213 0.41 9.44 -4.32
C HIS A 213 -0.75 9.03 -5.23
N LYS A 214 -0.53 8.89 -6.54
CA LYS A 214 -1.62 8.47 -7.44
C LYS A 214 -1.85 6.96 -7.32
N PRO A 215 -3.11 6.52 -7.50
CA PRO A 215 -4.32 7.23 -7.94
C PRO A 215 -5.13 7.96 -6.85
N HIS A 216 -4.56 8.38 -5.72
CA HIS A 216 -5.28 9.17 -4.72
C HIS A 216 -5.86 10.47 -5.30
N VAL A 217 -7.03 10.85 -4.80
CA VAL A 217 -7.76 12.08 -5.22
C VAL A 217 -7.03 13.37 -4.81
N PRO A 218 -7.11 14.44 -5.62
CA PRO A 218 -7.68 14.50 -6.97
C PRO A 218 -6.88 13.63 -7.93
N LEU A 219 -7.56 13.06 -8.93
CA LEU A 219 -6.94 12.28 -10.00
C LEU A 219 -6.19 13.24 -10.93
N LYS A 220 -5.07 13.77 -10.43
CA LYS A 220 -4.20 14.72 -11.13
C LYS A 220 -2.99 13.96 -11.68
N PHE A 221 -2.91 13.84 -12.97
CA PHE A 221 -1.90 13.06 -13.70
C PHE A 221 -1.63 13.70 -15.06
N PRO A 222 -0.49 13.43 -15.72
CA PRO A 222 -0.21 13.96 -17.06
C PRO A 222 -1.28 13.53 -18.07
N LYS A 223 -1.86 14.50 -18.76
CA LYS A 223 -3.02 14.32 -19.66
C LYS A 223 -2.80 13.23 -20.72
N PHE A 224 -1.57 13.05 -21.17
CA PHE A 224 -1.17 12.02 -22.14
C PHE A 224 -1.66 10.61 -21.77
N TYR A 225 -1.74 10.25 -20.49
CA TYR A 225 -2.16 8.92 -20.08
C TYR A 225 -3.64 8.61 -20.36
N LEU A 226 -4.49 9.61 -20.70
CA LEU A 226 -5.84 9.37 -21.16
C LEU A 226 -5.90 8.62 -22.50
N ASP A 227 -4.89 8.75 -23.34
CA ASP A 227 -4.84 8.14 -24.67
C ASP A 227 -4.81 6.61 -24.60
N PHE A 228 -4.31 6.04 -23.49
CA PHE A 228 -4.34 4.60 -23.22
C PHE A 228 -5.73 4.08 -22.81
N HIS A 229 -6.66 4.98 -22.48
CA HIS A 229 -7.98 4.64 -21.95
C HIS A 229 -9.09 5.36 -22.74
N PRO A 230 -9.33 5.03 -24.03
CA PRO A 230 -10.42 5.62 -24.79
C PRO A 230 -11.75 5.47 -24.04
N LEU A 231 -12.50 6.56 -23.85
CA LEU A 231 -13.71 6.57 -23.00
C LEU A 231 -14.71 5.48 -23.40
N LYS A 232 -14.87 5.22 -24.70
CA LYS A 232 -15.76 4.19 -25.25
C LYS A 232 -15.42 2.76 -24.79
N SER A 233 -14.17 2.50 -24.40
CA SER A 233 -13.71 1.18 -23.91
C SER A 233 -13.83 1.02 -22.39
N VAL A 234 -14.04 2.12 -21.66
CA VAL A 234 -14.15 2.09 -20.19
C VAL A 234 -15.49 1.49 -19.78
N ARG A 235 -15.44 0.36 -19.09
CA ARG A 235 -16.63 -0.37 -18.65
C ARG A 235 -17.18 0.19 -17.34
N LEU A 236 -18.49 0.29 -17.24
CA LEU A 236 -19.19 0.54 -16.00
C LEU A 236 -19.07 -0.69 -15.06
N PRO A 237 -19.14 -0.50 -13.73
CA PRO A 237 -19.17 -1.65 -12.82
C PRO A 237 -20.48 -2.43 -13.00
N SER A 238 -20.39 -3.76 -13.01
CA SER A 238 -21.57 -4.65 -13.14
C SER A 238 -22.49 -4.59 -11.92
N ASN A 239 -21.93 -4.35 -10.74
CA ASN A 239 -22.62 -4.28 -9.44
C ASN A 239 -22.77 -2.84 -8.93
N ARG A 240 -23.19 -1.92 -9.79
CA ARG A 240 -23.28 -0.47 -9.51
C ARG A 240 -24.48 -0.02 -8.67
N TRP A 241 -25.24 -0.95 -8.14
CA TRP A 241 -26.43 -0.68 -7.34
C TRP A 241 -26.16 -0.97 -5.87
N GLN A 242 -26.74 -0.15 -4.99
CA GLN A 242 -26.72 -0.46 -3.56
C GLN A 242 -27.36 -1.84 -3.32
N PRO A 243 -26.70 -2.73 -2.56
CA PRO A 243 -27.30 -4.01 -2.21
C PRO A 243 -28.62 -3.82 -1.44
N PRO A 244 -29.70 -4.55 -1.78
CA PRO A 244 -31.04 -4.31 -1.22
C PRO A 244 -31.11 -4.38 0.32
N SER A 245 -30.28 -5.23 0.94
CA SER A 245 -30.27 -5.44 2.40
C SER A 245 -29.07 -4.79 3.09
N LEU A 246 -28.39 -3.83 2.46
CA LEU A 246 -27.25 -3.17 3.08
C LEU A 246 -27.73 -2.31 4.25
N PRO A 247 -27.28 -2.57 5.49
CA PRO A 247 -27.63 -1.73 6.63
C PRO A 247 -27.04 -0.32 6.45
N LEU A 248 -27.80 0.70 6.87
CA LEU A 248 -27.42 2.11 6.64
C LEU A 248 -26.06 2.47 7.26
N VAL A 249 -25.68 1.84 8.36
CA VAL A 249 -24.36 2.02 9.00
C VAL A 249 -23.20 1.57 8.11
N ALA A 250 -23.43 0.62 7.21
CA ALA A 250 -22.40 0.13 6.28
C ALA A 250 -22.16 1.09 5.12
N TRP A 251 -23.14 1.95 4.80
CA TRP A 251 -23.08 2.87 3.67
C TRP A 251 -22.01 3.94 3.87
N ASN A 252 -21.15 4.11 2.87
CA ASN A 252 -20.21 5.22 2.76
C ASN A 252 -20.85 6.36 1.95
N PRO A 253 -21.13 7.53 2.54
CA PRO A 253 -21.72 8.65 1.81
C PRO A 253 -20.69 9.42 0.93
N TRP A 254 -19.43 9.02 0.88
CA TRP A 254 -18.35 9.54 0.05
C TRP A 254 -18.30 11.08 -0.01
N THR A 255 -18.34 11.73 1.16
CA THR A 255 -18.47 13.18 1.29
C THR A 255 -17.27 13.96 0.73
N ASP A 256 -16.09 13.36 0.68
CA ASP A 256 -14.88 13.93 0.07
C ASP A 256 -14.99 14.07 -1.45
N VAL A 257 -15.52 13.05 -2.12
CA VAL A 257 -15.77 13.05 -3.57
C VAL A 257 -16.87 14.06 -3.93
N ARG A 258 -17.95 14.12 -3.13
CA ARG A 258 -19.06 15.09 -3.34
C ARG A 258 -18.62 16.55 -3.32
N LYS A 259 -17.51 16.87 -2.64
CA LYS A 259 -16.96 18.24 -2.54
C LYS A 259 -16.13 18.67 -3.73
N ARG A 260 -15.78 17.78 -4.65
CA ARG A 260 -15.03 18.11 -5.86
C ARG A 260 -15.92 18.88 -6.82
N ASP A 261 -15.39 19.94 -7.42
CA ASP A 261 -16.18 20.89 -8.19
C ASP A 261 -16.98 20.25 -9.33
N ASP A 262 -16.38 19.28 -10.06
CA ASP A 262 -17.04 18.52 -11.10
C ASP A 262 -18.18 17.63 -10.60
N ILE A 263 -18.08 17.12 -9.38
CA ILE A 263 -19.12 16.28 -8.75
C ILE A 263 -20.17 17.13 -8.06
N ALA A 264 -19.77 18.20 -7.38
CA ALA A 264 -20.68 19.13 -6.71
C ALA A 264 -21.66 19.77 -7.72
N ALA A 265 -21.17 20.08 -8.93
CA ALA A 265 -21.99 20.62 -10.03
C ALA A 265 -23.15 19.68 -10.47
N LEU A 266 -23.06 18.39 -10.17
CA LEU A 266 -24.12 17.42 -10.50
C LEU A 266 -25.30 17.46 -9.50
N ASN A 267 -25.16 18.19 -8.38
CA ASN A 267 -26.20 18.33 -7.35
C ASN A 267 -26.80 16.99 -6.91
N ILE A 268 -25.95 16.00 -6.64
CA ILE A 268 -26.36 14.63 -6.29
C ILE A 268 -26.97 14.58 -4.88
N SER A 269 -28.19 14.07 -4.76
CA SER A 269 -28.89 13.97 -3.49
C SER A 269 -28.11 13.16 -2.45
N PHE A 270 -28.07 13.65 -1.23
CA PHE A 270 -27.42 12.96 -0.11
C PHE A 270 -28.43 12.05 0.61
N PRO A 271 -28.05 10.89 1.13
CA PRO A 271 -26.74 10.23 0.99
C PRO A 271 -26.66 9.25 -0.19
N PHE A 272 -27.79 8.86 -0.82
CA PHE A 272 -27.90 7.72 -1.72
C PHE A 272 -27.97 8.10 -3.21
N GLY A 273 -27.91 9.39 -3.54
CA GLY A 273 -27.94 9.84 -4.94
C GLY A 273 -26.76 9.30 -5.72
N ARG A 274 -27.00 8.94 -6.98
CA ARG A 274 -26.02 8.28 -7.86
C ARG A 274 -25.37 9.25 -8.80
N ILE A 275 -24.09 9.03 -9.09
CA ILE A 275 -23.36 9.70 -10.17
C ILE A 275 -23.90 9.18 -11.50
N PRO A 276 -24.24 10.04 -12.51
CA PRO A 276 -24.64 9.62 -13.84
C PRO A 276 -23.60 8.75 -14.55
N ASP A 277 -24.05 7.78 -15.34
CA ASP A 277 -23.20 6.77 -15.97
C ASP A 277 -22.06 7.34 -16.83
N ASN A 278 -22.31 8.44 -17.57
CA ASN A 278 -21.29 9.15 -18.32
C ASN A 278 -20.18 9.72 -17.42
N THR A 279 -20.53 10.27 -16.28
CA THR A 279 -19.55 10.76 -15.28
C THR A 279 -18.85 9.60 -14.59
N VAL A 280 -19.55 8.49 -14.30
CA VAL A 280 -18.92 7.25 -13.82
C VAL A 280 -17.80 6.80 -14.77
N GLN A 281 -18.05 6.81 -16.09
CA GLN A 281 -17.03 6.45 -17.08
C GLN A 281 -15.83 7.42 -17.05
N LEU A 282 -16.07 8.73 -16.92
CA LEU A 282 -15.00 9.73 -16.83
C LEU A 282 -14.14 9.53 -15.57
N ILE A 283 -14.75 9.27 -14.43
CA ILE A 283 -14.00 9.02 -13.18
C ILE A 283 -13.17 7.74 -13.30
N ARG A 284 -13.75 6.68 -13.84
CA ARG A 284 -13.04 5.41 -14.08
C ARG A 284 -11.89 5.60 -15.06
N GLN A 285 -12.12 6.30 -16.18
CA GLN A 285 -11.05 6.65 -17.12
C GLN A 285 -9.90 7.37 -16.42
N GLY A 286 -10.21 8.41 -15.63
CA GLY A 286 -9.19 9.17 -14.87
C GLY A 286 -8.44 8.32 -13.85
N TYR A 287 -9.13 7.39 -13.15
CA TYR A 287 -8.50 6.48 -12.22
C TYR A 287 -7.52 5.53 -12.94
N TYR A 288 -7.94 4.86 -14.02
CA TYR A 288 -7.07 3.96 -14.78
C TYR A 288 -5.92 4.68 -15.46
N ALA A 289 -6.12 5.91 -15.94
CA ALA A 289 -5.04 6.73 -16.48
C ALA A 289 -4.01 7.10 -15.40
N ALA A 290 -4.46 7.41 -14.18
CA ALA A 290 -3.57 7.62 -13.04
C ALA A 290 -2.81 6.33 -12.63
N VAL A 291 -3.44 5.16 -12.74
CA VAL A 291 -2.77 3.87 -12.51
C VAL A 291 -1.72 3.59 -13.58
N THR A 292 -2.00 3.85 -14.86
CA THR A 292 -1.02 3.72 -15.96
C THR A 292 0.17 4.69 -15.75
N TYR A 293 -0.08 5.89 -15.25
CA TYR A 293 0.98 6.83 -14.89
C TYR A 293 1.91 6.24 -13.82
N ILE A 294 1.36 5.65 -12.75
CA ILE A 294 2.16 5.00 -11.71
C ILE A 294 2.87 3.75 -12.21
N ASP A 295 2.23 2.98 -13.07
CA ASP A 295 2.86 1.83 -13.74
C ASP A 295 4.16 2.24 -14.46
N TYR A 296 4.11 3.35 -15.20
CA TYR A 296 5.28 3.90 -15.87
C TYR A 296 6.38 4.34 -14.89
N LEU A 297 6.03 5.04 -13.80
CA LEU A 297 7.00 5.45 -12.78
C LEU A 297 7.63 4.25 -12.07
N PHE A 298 6.82 3.24 -11.75
CA PHE A 298 7.32 1.98 -11.19
C PHE A 298 8.29 1.29 -12.16
N GLY A 299 7.93 1.26 -13.45
CA GLY A 299 8.80 0.71 -14.49
C GLY A 299 10.16 1.40 -14.56
N GLN A 300 10.21 2.73 -14.45
CA GLN A 300 11.44 3.50 -14.42
C GLN A 300 12.27 3.20 -13.16
N LEU A 301 11.63 3.10 -11.99
CA LEU A 301 12.31 2.80 -10.73
C LEU A 301 12.95 1.41 -10.75
N VAL A 302 12.22 0.38 -11.22
CA VAL A 302 12.78 -0.97 -11.38
C VAL A 302 13.83 -1.00 -12.48
N GLY A 303 13.63 -0.27 -13.58
CA GLY A 303 14.61 -0.10 -14.65
C GLY A 303 15.94 0.49 -14.14
N LYS A 304 15.88 1.44 -13.21
CA LYS A 304 17.08 2.01 -12.57
C LYS A 304 17.82 0.97 -11.72
N LEU A 305 17.10 0.11 -10.97
CA LEU A 305 17.75 -1.01 -10.26
C LEU A 305 18.47 -1.96 -11.23
N MET A 306 17.87 -2.24 -12.40
CA MET A 306 18.50 -3.09 -13.43
C MET A 306 19.73 -2.42 -14.04
N GLU A 307 19.62 -1.15 -14.43
CA GLU A 307 20.74 -0.33 -14.97
C GLU A 307 21.93 -0.32 -14.00
N LEU A 308 21.65 -0.14 -12.73
CA LEU A 308 22.64 -0.10 -11.67
C LEU A 308 23.13 -1.49 -11.23
N LYS A 309 22.59 -2.58 -11.79
CA LYS A 309 22.88 -3.99 -11.41
C LYS A 309 22.58 -4.28 -9.93
N LEU A 310 21.57 -3.63 -9.40
CA LEU A 310 21.11 -3.79 -8.00
C LEU A 310 19.90 -4.74 -7.89
N LEU A 311 19.21 -5.05 -8.99
CA LEU A 311 17.98 -5.85 -8.94
C LEU A 311 18.22 -7.24 -8.38
N ASP A 312 19.30 -7.91 -8.77
CA ASP A 312 19.65 -9.27 -8.33
C ASP A 312 20.10 -9.33 -6.85
N GLU A 313 20.24 -8.17 -6.21
CA GLU A 313 20.56 -8.03 -4.78
C GLU A 313 19.44 -7.33 -4.00
N THR A 314 18.26 -7.11 -4.62
CA THR A 314 17.19 -6.32 -4.04
C THR A 314 15.87 -7.08 -4.04
N ILE A 315 15.28 -7.27 -2.86
CA ILE A 315 13.88 -7.69 -2.73
C ILE A 315 13.00 -6.50 -3.07
N VAL A 316 12.05 -6.67 -3.99
CA VAL A 316 11.10 -5.61 -4.36
C VAL A 316 9.70 -6.01 -3.98
N VAL A 317 9.02 -5.16 -3.20
CA VAL A 317 7.62 -5.33 -2.81
C VAL A 317 6.81 -4.20 -3.39
N LEU A 318 5.72 -4.50 -4.08
CA LEU A 318 4.71 -3.55 -4.56
C LEU A 318 3.36 -3.86 -3.93
N THR A 319 2.74 -2.86 -3.28
CA THR A 319 1.38 -2.97 -2.75
C THR A 319 0.64 -1.65 -2.80
N GLY A 320 -0.71 -1.71 -2.69
CA GLY A 320 -1.52 -0.54 -2.35
C GLY A 320 -1.66 -0.40 -0.83
N ASP A 321 -1.85 0.82 -0.33
CA ASP A 321 -2.17 1.02 1.09
C ASP A 321 -3.62 0.65 1.43
N HIS A 322 -4.54 0.83 0.49
CA HIS A 322 -5.91 0.30 0.44
C HIS A 322 -6.46 0.46 -0.98
N GLY A 323 -7.64 -0.09 -1.21
CA GLY A 323 -8.35 0.06 -2.47
C GLY A 323 -9.21 1.34 -2.54
N TRP A 324 -10.02 1.44 -3.58
CA TRP A 324 -10.90 2.57 -3.86
C TRP A 324 -12.14 2.11 -4.66
N SER A 325 -13.34 2.52 -4.25
CA SER A 325 -14.59 2.20 -4.95
C SER A 325 -14.74 3.08 -6.17
N LEU A 326 -15.05 2.48 -7.31
CA LEU A 326 -15.23 3.11 -8.62
C LEU A 326 -16.69 3.03 -9.12
N GLY A 327 -17.66 3.18 -8.19
CA GLY A 327 -19.09 3.10 -8.45
C GLY A 327 -19.69 1.73 -8.18
N GLU A 328 -18.91 0.74 -7.75
CA GLU A 328 -19.44 -0.52 -7.23
C GLU A 328 -20.33 -0.26 -6.03
N HIS A 329 -21.42 -0.99 -5.91
CA HIS A 329 -22.43 -0.83 -4.85
C HIS A 329 -23.08 0.57 -4.79
N GLY A 330 -22.81 1.46 -5.76
CA GLY A 330 -23.20 2.87 -5.74
C GLY A 330 -22.30 3.75 -4.87
N GLU A 331 -21.20 3.20 -4.36
CA GLU A 331 -20.23 3.90 -3.51
C GLU A 331 -19.00 4.37 -4.29
N TRP A 332 -18.31 5.34 -3.73
CA TRP A 332 -17.08 5.95 -4.23
C TRP A 332 -16.08 6.10 -3.09
N SER A 333 -14.82 6.32 -3.45
CA SER A 333 -13.76 6.50 -2.47
C SER A 333 -13.48 5.20 -1.69
N LYS A 334 -12.89 5.33 -0.53
CA LYS A 334 -12.59 4.28 0.45
C LYS A 334 -13.69 4.21 1.53
N TYR A 335 -13.35 4.13 2.77
CA TYR A 335 -14.26 4.27 3.92
C TYR A 335 -15.30 3.15 4.07
N SER A 336 -14.98 1.94 3.62
CA SER A 336 -15.87 0.78 3.72
C SER A 336 -15.10 -0.52 3.90
N ASN A 337 -15.82 -1.60 4.23
CA ASN A 337 -15.27 -2.95 4.32
C ASN A 337 -15.51 -3.78 3.05
N PHE A 338 -15.96 -3.18 1.94
CA PHE A 338 -16.09 -3.90 0.67
C PHE A 338 -14.73 -4.29 0.09
N ASP A 339 -14.67 -5.43 -0.61
CA ASP A 339 -13.44 -5.94 -1.22
C ASP A 339 -12.72 -4.88 -2.07
N VAL A 340 -13.47 -4.07 -2.83
CA VAL A 340 -12.90 -3.01 -3.67
C VAL A 340 -12.15 -1.92 -2.89
N ALA A 341 -12.46 -1.76 -1.61
CA ALA A 341 -11.80 -0.80 -0.72
C ALA A 341 -10.70 -1.44 0.15
N VAL A 342 -10.81 -2.74 0.50
CA VAL A 342 -9.85 -3.39 1.41
C VAL A 342 -8.93 -4.40 0.74
N ARG A 343 -9.20 -4.84 -0.50
CA ARG A 343 -8.31 -5.70 -1.27
C ARG A 343 -7.32 -4.86 -2.08
N VAL A 344 -6.05 -5.23 -2.03
CA VAL A 344 -4.94 -4.53 -2.70
C VAL A 344 -4.10 -5.50 -3.54
N PRO A 345 -3.34 -5.03 -4.53
CA PRO A 345 -2.31 -5.84 -5.13
C PRO A 345 -1.18 -6.08 -4.12
N LEU A 346 -0.55 -7.24 -4.21
CA LEU A 346 0.70 -7.55 -3.50
C LEU A 346 1.56 -8.40 -4.41
N LEU A 347 2.66 -7.83 -4.89
CA LEU A 347 3.70 -8.48 -5.69
C LEU A 347 4.99 -8.48 -4.88
N VAL A 348 5.67 -9.61 -4.83
CA VAL A 348 6.96 -9.73 -4.13
C VAL A 348 7.97 -10.40 -5.07
N TYR A 349 8.97 -9.66 -5.48
CA TYR A 349 10.14 -10.17 -6.18
C TYR A 349 11.23 -10.49 -5.16
N VAL A 350 11.74 -11.71 -5.20
CA VAL A 350 12.87 -12.14 -4.38
C VAL A 350 13.93 -12.68 -5.32
N PRO A 351 15.13 -12.08 -5.37
CA PRO A 351 16.22 -12.56 -6.21
C PRO A 351 16.45 -14.06 -6.03
N HIS A 352 16.65 -14.76 -7.15
CA HIS A 352 16.91 -16.21 -7.20
C HIS A 352 15.77 -17.12 -6.65
N MET A 353 14.65 -16.55 -6.20
CA MET A 353 13.50 -17.33 -5.73
C MET A 353 12.26 -17.21 -6.64
N THR A 354 11.98 -16.03 -7.17
CA THR A 354 10.72 -15.76 -7.88
C THR A 354 10.93 -15.44 -9.36
N GLU A 355 11.97 -16.01 -9.99
CA GLU A 355 12.34 -15.73 -11.38
C GLU A 355 11.36 -16.28 -12.44
N VAL A 356 10.38 -17.04 -12.00
CA VAL A 356 9.28 -17.56 -12.81
C VAL A 356 7.94 -17.02 -12.30
N PRO A 357 6.89 -16.98 -13.15
CA PRO A 357 5.58 -16.52 -12.71
C PRO A 357 5.03 -17.38 -11.58
N LEU A 358 4.87 -16.83 -10.39
CA LEU A 358 4.28 -17.48 -9.23
C LEU A 358 3.00 -16.77 -8.81
N ALA A 359 2.03 -17.53 -8.32
CA ALA A 359 0.81 -16.96 -7.75
C ALA A 359 0.34 -17.75 -6.52
N SER A 360 -0.35 -17.07 -5.62
CA SER A 360 -0.98 -17.67 -4.45
C SER A 360 -2.39 -17.12 -4.26
N ASP A 361 -3.35 -18.03 -4.08
CA ASP A 361 -4.74 -17.70 -3.71
C ASP A 361 -4.95 -17.65 -2.20
N ALA A 362 -3.91 -17.89 -1.41
CA ALA A 362 -3.97 -17.80 0.03
C ALA A 362 -4.37 -16.39 0.49
N LEU A 363 -5.13 -16.34 1.59
CA LEU A 363 -5.52 -15.07 2.21
C LEU A 363 -4.33 -14.50 2.97
N VAL A 364 -3.88 -13.29 2.59
CA VAL A 364 -2.79 -12.57 3.26
C VAL A 364 -3.26 -11.19 3.69
N GLU A 365 -2.61 -10.66 4.71
CA GLU A 365 -2.88 -9.33 5.26
C GLU A 365 -1.63 -8.46 5.17
N LEU A 366 -1.78 -7.14 5.06
CA LEU A 366 -0.59 -6.28 4.98
C LEU A 366 0.27 -6.30 6.25
N VAL A 367 -0.29 -6.64 7.40
CA VAL A 367 0.49 -6.88 8.64
C VAL A 367 1.45 -8.08 8.53
N ASP A 368 1.25 -8.96 7.53
CA ASP A 368 2.13 -10.10 7.26
C ASP A 368 3.45 -9.69 6.58
N ILE A 369 3.51 -8.48 6.00
CA ILE A 369 4.70 -8.00 5.26
C ILE A 369 5.88 -7.83 6.21
N PHE A 370 5.68 -7.31 7.42
CA PHE A 370 6.76 -7.12 8.38
C PHE A 370 7.50 -8.43 8.70
N PRO A 371 6.85 -9.46 9.26
CA PRO A 371 7.53 -10.72 9.55
C PRO A 371 8.08 -11.39 8.29
N SER A 372 7.44 -11.21 7.13
CA SER A 372 7.89 -11.81 5.87
C SER A 372 9.18 -11.18 5.34
N LEU A 373 9.31 -9.85 5.40
CA LEU A 373 10.55 -9.18 4.99
C LEU A 373 11.71 -9.51 5.92
N VAL A 374 11.46 -9.65 7.22
CA VAL A 374 12.47 -10.11 8.18
C VAL A 374 12.94 -11.53 7.85
N ASP A 375 12.00 -12.43 7.54
CA ASP A 375 12.29 -13.82 7.15
C ASP A 375 13.05 -13.90 5.82
N LEU A 376 12.61 -13.16 4.79
CA LEU A 376 13.26 -13.13 3.47
C LEU A 376 14.68 -12.56 3.49
N THR A 377 14.93 -11.56 4.30
CA THR A 377 16.24 -10.89 4.37
C THR A 377 17.19 -11.55 5.36
N ASN A 378 16.66 -12.42 6.22
CA ASN A 378 17.40 -12.98 7.35
C ASN A 378 18.20 -11.90 8.12
N VAL A 379 17.58 -10.70 8.23
CA VAL A 379 18.22 -9.51 8.82
C VAL A 379 18.54 -9.72 10.28
N SER A 380 17.65 -10.39 10.99
CA SER A 380 17.74 -10.77 12.40
C SER A 380 16.66 -11.80 12.74
N MET A 381 16.47 -12.13 14.01
CA MET A 381 15.42 -13.04 14.46
C MET A 381 14.02 -12.49 14.14
N ALA A 382 13.13 -13.35 13.63
CA ALA A 382 11.76 -12.95 13.32
C ALA A 382 11.05 -12.39 14.57
N PRO A 383 10.28 -11.28 14.43
CA PRO A 383 9.46 -10.79 15.54
C PRO A 383 8.49 -11.88 16.02
N PRO A 384 8.36 -12.12 17.35
CA PRO A 384 7.39 -13.09 17.85
C PRO A 384 5.95 -12.64 17.54
N LEU A 385 5.02 -13.58 17.54
CA LEU A 385 3.60 -13.24 17.48
C LEU A 385 3.20 -12.48 18.74
N CYS A 386 2.38 -11.45 18.56
CA CYS A 386 1.86 -10.69 19.70
C CYS A 386 0.90 -11.56 20.53
N PRO A 387 1.04 -11.60 21.87
CA PRO A 387 0.01 -12.14 22.74
C PRO A 387 -1.25 -11.24 22.73
N THR A 388 -2.34 -11.73 23.29
CA THR A 388 -3.62 -11.01 23.35
C THR A 388 -3.48 -9.62 24.01
N ASP A 389 -2.69 -9.50 25.08
CA ASP A 389 -2.30 -8.21 25.64
C ASP A 389 -0.85 -7.90 25.24
N SER A 390 -0.68 -7.09 24.23
CA SER A 390 0.63 -6.71 23.69
C SER A 390 0.93 -5.22 23.82
N LYS A 391 0.11 -4.47 24.56
CA LYS A 391 0.20 -3.01 24.70
C LYS A 391 1.59 -2.53 25.16
N ASN A 392 2.24 -3.27 26.06
CA ASN A 392 3.55 -2.94 26.60
C ASN A 392 4.72 -3.67 25.90
N ILE A 393 4.45 -4.43 24.84
CA ILE A 393 5.46 -5.18 24.11
C ILE A 393 5.94 -4.33 22.93
N ARG A 394 7.19 -3.90 22.99
CA ARG A 394 7.77 -3.05 21.94
C ARG A 394 7.88 -3.76 20.59
N LEU A 395 8.29 -5.03 20.57
CA LEU A 395 8.51 -5.81 19.36
C LEU A 395 7.70 -7.11 19.39
N CYS A 396 6.66 -7.17 18.62
CA CYS A 396 5.93 -8.37 18.18
C CYS A 396 5.08 -8.01 16.97
N THR A 397 4.54 -8.99 16.27
CA THR A 397 3.67 -8.79 15.10
C THR A 397 2.37 -9.57 15.26
N GLU A 398 1.26 -8.99 14.77
CA GLU A 398 -0.05 -9.67 14.62
C GLU A 398 -0.19 -10.31 13.23
N GLY A 399 0.83 -10.15 12.38
CA GLY A 399 0.97 -10.83 11.09
C GLY A 399 1.79 -12.11 11.19
N ILE A 400 1.73 -12.92 10.13
CA ILE A 400 2.45 -14.18 9.99
C ILE A 400 3.27 -14.13 8.70
N SER A 401 4.53 -14.60 8.73
CA SER A 401 5.36 -14.66 7.51
C SER A 401 4.71 -15.49 6.42
N PHE A 402 4.57 -14.91 5.23
CA PHE A 402 4.08 -15.61 4.03
C PHE A 402 5.19 -16.32 3.24
N VAL A 403 6.41 -16.35 3.73
CA VAL A 403 7.53 -17.07 3.08
C VAL A 403 7.22 -18.54 2.83
N PRO A 404 6.55 -19.27 3.73
CA PRO A 404 6.09 -20.65 3.44
C PRO A 404 5.18 -20.74 2.21
N LEU A 405 4.34 -19.73 1.93
CA LEU A 405 3.51 -19.69 0.71
C LEU A 405 4.36 -19.51 -0.55
N ILE A 406 5.42 -18.70 -0.49
CA ILE A 406 6.37 -18.52 -1.60
C ILE A 406 7.04 -19.85 -1.91
N ARG A 407 7.60 -20.52 -0.90
CA ARG A 407 8.26 -21.82 -1.04
C ARG A 407 7.31 -22.89 -1.61
N GLN A 408 6.06 -22.90 -1.17
CA GLN A 408 5.04 -23.78 -1.70
C GLN A 408 4.75 -23.50 -3.18
N ALA A 409 4.59 -22.21 -3.56
CA ALA A 409 4.34 -21.83 -4.96
C ALA A 409 5.50 -22.25 -5.88
N MET A 410 6.75 -22.23 -5.39
CA MET A 410 7.94 -22.70 -6.15
C MET A 410 7.93 -24.23 -6.36
N THR A 411 7.51 -25.00 -5.37
CA THR A 411 7.56 -26.47 -5.41
C THR A 411 6.29 -27.09 -5.99
N SER A 412 5.15 -26.44 -5.87
CA SER A 412 3.85 -26.93 -6.31
C SER A 412 2.95 -25.77 -6.76
N PRO A 413 3.19 -25.18 -7.94
CA PRO A 413 2.50 -23.98 -8.40
C PRO A 413 0.97 -24.10 -8.45
N PHE A 414 0.45 -25.33 -8.57
CA PHE A 414 -0.99 -25.64 -8.65
C PHE A 414 -1.44 -26.58 -7.51
N GLY A 415 -0.58 -26.85 -6.52
CA GLY A 415 -0.85 -27.76 -5.42
C GLY A 415 -1.68 -27.14 -4.30
N LYS A 416 -2.49 -27.99 -3.61
CA LYS A 416 -3.12 -27.58 -2.35
C LYS A 416 -2.04 -27.34 -1.30
N SER A 417 -2.28 -26.34 -0.44
CA SER A 417 -1.41 -26.06 0.70
C SER A 417 -1.20 -27.32 1.55
N THR A 418 0.07 -27.65 1.80
CA THR A 418 0.47 -28.79 2.63
C THR A 418 0.61 -28.41 4.11
N PHE A 419 0.41 -27.13 4.44
CA PHE A 419 0.49 -26.62 5.80
C PHE A 419 -0.75 -25.80 6.17
N ASN A 420 -0.97 -25.62 7.46
CA ASN A 420 -2.09 -24.85 7.98
C ASN A 420 -1.85 -23.35 7.79
N TRP A 421 -2.69 -22.69 6.99
CA TRP A 421 -2.64 -21.24 6.75
C TRP A 421 -3.95 -20.59 7.17
N LYS A 422 -3.98 -19.26 7.22
CA LYS A 422 -5.17 -18.47 7.55
C LYS A 422 -6.39 -18.89 6.72
N THR A 423 -7.50 -19.13 7.39
CA THR A 423 -8.80 -19.39 6.76
C THR A 423 -9.62 -18.11 6.59
N GLY A 424 -9.20 -17.01 7.23
CA GLY A 424 -9.84 -15.71 7.16
C GLY A 424 -8.87 -14.58 7.47
N VAL A 425 -9.22 -13.39 7.00
CA VAL A 425 -8.50 -12.12 7.22
C VAL A 425 -9.47 -11.06 7.72
N PHE A 426 -8.96 -10.08 8.46
CA PHE A 426 -9.77 -9.11 9.17
C PHE A 426 -9.53 -7.69 8.66
N SER A 427 -10.63 -6.98 8.48
CA SER A 427 -10.63 -5.53 8.21
C SER A 427 -11.66 -4.88 9.13
N GLN A 428 -11.51 -3.58 9.36
CA GLN A 428 -12.46 -2.84 10.18
C GLN A 428 -12.72 -1.45 9.62
N TYR A 429 -13.85 -0.86 9.97
CA TYR A 429 -14.13 0.53 9.64
C TYR A 429 -15.01 1.22 10.70
N PRO A 430 -14.61 2.41 11.21
CA PRO A 430 -15.39 3.15 12.21
C PRO A 430 -16.51 3.97 11.59
N ARG A 431 -17.56 4.22 12.37
CA ARG A 431 -18.67 5.12 12.03
C ARG A 431 -19.02 6.04 13.20
N PRO A 432 -19.47 7.28 12.93
CA PRO A 432 -19.91 8.22 13.96
C PRO A 432 -21.34 7.93 14.45
N GLY A 433 -22.04 6.98 13.86
CA GLY A 433 -23.42 6.60 14.19
C GLY A 433 -23.99 5.59 13.21
N LEU A 434 -25.27 5.26 13.39
CA LEU A 434 -25.96 4.24 12.59
C LEU A 434 -26.43 4.75 11.21
N PHE A 435 -26.40 6.06 10.99
CA PHE A 435 -26.89 6.70 9.76
C PHE A 435 -25.82 7.57 9.13
N PRO A 436 -25.75 7.62 7.78
CA PRO A 436 -24.90 8.55 7.06
C PRO A 436 -25.20 10.01 7.44
N THR A 437 -24.17 10.84 7.54
CA THR A 437 -24.30 12.25 7.90
C THR A 437 -23.35 13.11 7.07
N GLN A 438 -23.73 14.38 6.85
CA GLN A 438 -22.89 15.40 6.20
C GLN A 438 -21.98 16.14 7.19
N LYS A 439 -22.02 15.82 8.48
CA LYS A 439 -21.15 16.46 9.47
C LYS A 439 -19.68 16.27 9.08
N PRO A 440 -18.81 17.25 9.38
CA PRO A 440 -17.37 17.11 9.13
C PRO A 440 -16.80 15.81 9.71
N ASN A 441 -15.94 15.17 8.96
CA ASN A 441 -15.29 13.89 9.30
C ASN A 441 -16.23 12.67 9.46
N SER A 442 -17.47 12.73 8.94
CA SER A 442 -18.41 11.61 9.06
C SER A 442 -17.89 10.32 8.39
N ASP A 443 -17.11 10.42 7.33
CA ASP A 443 -16.49 9.27 6.64
C ASP A 443 -15.26 8.74 7.41
N LYS A 444 -14.61 9.58 8.20
CA LYS A 444 -13.39 9.30 8.97
C LYS A 444 -13.50 9.94 10.36
N PRO A 445 -14.36 9.43 11.24
CA PRO A 445 -14.63 10.03 12.55
C PRO A 445 -13.37 10.03 13.41
N ARG A 446 -13.17 11.12 14.17
CA ARG A 446 -12.11 11.17 15.19
C ARG A 446 -12.37 10.13 16.27
N LEU A 447 -11.36 9.71 16.99
CA LEU A 447 -11.44 8.68 18.03
C LEU A 447 -12.60 8.90 18.99
N ASN A 448 -12.80 10.14 19.48
CA ASN A 448 -13.91 10.49 20.39
C ASN A 448 -15.29 10.58 19.71
N GLN A 449 -15.34 10.54 18.38
CA GLN A 449 -16.58 10.57 17.59
C GLN A 449 -17.04 9.18 17.14
N ILE A 450 -16.21 8.16 17.29
CA ILE A 450 -16.55 6.78 16.91
C ILE A 450 -17.63 6.28 17.86
N ARG A 451 -18.73 5.77 17.30
CA ARG A 451 -19.85 5.17 18.05
C ARG A 451 -20.12 3.73 17.64
N VAL A 452 -19.70 3.37 16.43
CA VAL A 452 -19.91 2.03 15.89
C VAL A 452 -18.64 1.61 15.16
N MET A 453 -18.23 0.35 15.35
CA MET A 453 -17.15 -0.27 14.59
C MET A 453 -17.69 -1.42 13.76
N GLY A 454 -17.38 -1.42 12.48
CA GLY A 454 -17.65 -2.53 11.58
C GLY A 454 -16.45 -3.46 11.51
N TYR A 455 -16.52 -4.62 12.15
CA TYR A 455 -15.51 -5.67 12.06
C TYR A 455 -15.87 -6.63 10.94
N SER A 456 -14.96 -6.85 10.01
CA SER A 456 -15.19 -7.66 8.83
C SER A 456 -14.24 -8.84 8.77
N LEU A 457 -14.79 -10.05 8.66
CA LEU A 457 -14.07 -11.29 8.38
C LEU A 457 -14.24 -11.65 6.90
N ARG A 458 -13.14 -11.85 6.19
CA ARG A 458 -13.10 -12.31 4.80
C ARG A 458 -12.48 -13.70 4.71
N THR A 459 -13.26 -14.68 4.26
CA THR A 459 -12.78 -16.02 3.86
C THR A 459 -12.64 -16.08 2.33
N LEU A 460 -12.18 -17.19 1.76
CA LEU A 460 -12.10 -17.33 0.30
C LEU A 460 -13.46 -17.17 -0.41
N ARG A 461 -14.58 -17.48 0.27
CA ARG A 461 -15.93 -17.48 -0.34
C ARG A 461 -16.85 -16.40 0.18
N HIS A 462 -16.67 -15.96 1.42
CA HIS A 462 -17.62 -15.08 2.11
C HIS A 462 -16.93 -13.89 2.74
N ARG A 463 -17.64 -12.78 2.82
CA ARG A 463 -17.36 -11.66 3.69
C ARG A 463 -18.53 -11.47 4.64
N TYR A 464 -18.24 -11.41 5.92
CA TYR A 464 -19.18 -11.05 6.96
C TYR A 464 -18.69 -9.81 7.68
N THR A 465 -19.58 -8.85 7.91
CA THR A 465 -19.27 -7.64 8.68
C THR A 465 -20.30 -7.47 9.79
N GLU A 466 -19.81 -7.44 11.01
CA GLU A 466 -20.58 -7.11 12.20
C GLU A 466 -20.39 -5.65 12.57
N TRP A 467 -21.49 -4.95 12.89
CA TRP A 467 -21.47 -3.55 13.31
C TRP A 467 -21.79 -3.47 14.79
N ALA A 468 -20.72 -3.40 15.62
CA ALA A 468 -20.81 -3.33 17.07
C ALA A 468 -20.78 -1.87 17.56
N ARG A 469 -21.65 -1.53 18.53
CA ARG A 469 -21.53 -0.25 19.24
C ARG A 469 -20.25 -0.26 20.07
N GLN A 470 -19.42 0.76 19.92
CA GLN A 470 -18.30 0.97 20.84
C GLN A 470 -18.87 1.47 22.18
N GLN A 471 -18.55 0.76 23.23
CA GLN A 471 -18.75 1.29 24.58
C GLN A 471 -17.76 2.44 24.75
N THR A 472 -18.27 3.65 24.97
CA THR A 472 -17.43 4.79 25.35
C THR A 472 -16.84 4.45 26.72
N HIS A 473 -15.57 4.02 26.74
CA HIS A 473 -14.80 4.08 27.96
C HIS A 473 -14.60 5.57 28.26
N THR A 474 -15.43 6.10 29.15
CA THR A 474 -15.30 7.43 29.78
C THR A 474 -14.06 7.43 30.67
#